data_52deee12905e3599ffeca61aae329bdb
#
_entry.id   52deee12905e3599ffeca61aae329bdb
#
_cell.length_a   1.000
_cell.length_b   1.000
_cell.length_c   1.000
_cell.angle_alpha   90.00
_cell.angle_beta   90.00
_cell.angle_gamma   90.00
#
_symmetry.space_group_name_H-M   'P 1'
#
loop_
_entity.id
_entity.type
_entity.pdbx_description
1 polymer ?
#
loop_
_entity_poly.entity_id
_entity_poly.type
_entity_poly.pdbx_seq_one_letter_code
_entity_poly.pdbx_strand_id
1 'polypeptide(L)'
;MVSFAEMDIRQLSTLVAIADHGTFSAAARALYTVQSNVSSHIARLEKELGVTLVDRALGGLTEEGARVVERARRILNELDDITADMSSRNAEVTGQTRIGVIGTTARWLIPRFLGELSERHPNVRVIVQEGATSSLVPNVLTGQLNGAIVHLPVDEPELIIEPLFAEDLLLLAPDGHPLADRDVIPLADLDDVPLLLPPPGAALRRVLERAAASADITLRAQAEVDGVRLLASLAFAGFGAAIVPATAVPDWLEGSFHRITVPELPRRVVAFARKRRPAASAPTMAVLEILRSVTSVHGASQLGVHPDAAAIPLSR
;
A
#
# COMPACT_ATOMS: atom_id res chain seq x y z
N MET A 1 29.84 -30.66 -12.23
CA MET A 1 29.16 -29.98 -13.35
C MET A 1 27.77 -29.60 -12.84
N VAL A 2 27.54 -28.33 -12.56
CA VAL A 2 26.23 -27.85 -12.08
C VAL A 2 25.30 -27.95 -13.29
N SER A 3 24.36 -28.90 -13.27
CA SER A 3 23.26 -28.92 -14.21
C SER A 3 22.45 -27.67 -13.96
N PHE A 4 22.48 -26.70 -14.86
CA PHE A 4 21.48 -25.65 -14.87
C PHE A 4 20.12 -26.33 -15.09
N ALA A 5 19.20 -26.14 -14.14
CA ALA A 5 17.84 -26.59 -14.32
C ALA A 5 17.33 -26.02 -15.67
N GLU A 6 16.70 -26.87 -16.48
CA GLU A 6 16.12 -26.44 -17.78
C GLU A 6 14.84 -25.59 -17.59
N MET A 7 14.63 -25.08 -16.37
CA MET A 7 13.48 -24.24 -16.02
C MET A 7 13.43 -22.99 -16.90
N ASP A 8 12.32 -22.78 -17.57
CA ASP A 8 12.10 -21.67 -18.49
C ASP A 8 11.06 -20.66 -17.97
N ILE A 9 11.06 -19.46 -18.56
CA ILE A 9 10.17 -18.36 -18.19
C ILE A 9 8.70 -18.73 -18.38
N ARG A 10 8.37 -19.58 -19.39
CA ARG A 10 6.99 -20.00 -19.69
C ARG A 10 6.44 -20.89 -18.61
N GLN A 11 7.27 -21.75 -18.04
CA GLN A 11 6.90 -22.61 -16.90
C GLN A 11 6.58 -21.72 -15.66
N LEU A 12 7.43 -20.73 -15.38
CA LEU A 12 7.22 -19.79 -14.28
C LEU A 12 5.95 -18.95 -14.48
N SER A 13 5.76 -18.40 -15.67
CA SER A 13 4.55 -17.62 -16.02
C SER A 13 3.29 -18.49 -15.91
N THR A 14 3.39 -19.77 -16.27
CA THR A 14 2.27 -20.71 -16.17
C THR A 14 1.89 -20.98 -14.71
N LEU A 15 2.86 -21.19 -13.83
CA LEU A 15 2.62 -21.40 -12.41
C LEU A 15 1.99 -20.15 -11.75
N VAL A 16 2.50 -18.96 -12.08
CA VAL A 16 1.95 -17.69 -11.61
C VAL A 16 0.50 -17.50 -12.10
N ALA A 17 0.21 -17.82 -13.37
CA ALA A 17 -1.14 -17.72 -13.90
C ALA A 17 -2.13 -18.70 -13.19
N ILE A 18 -1.69 -19.89 -12.80
CA ILE A 18 -2.52 -20.79 -11.98
C ILE A 18 -2.79 -20.20 -10.60
N ALA A 19 -1.77 -19.60 -9.98
CA ALA A 19 -1.91 -18.92 -8.68
C ALA A 19 -2.94 -17.77 -8.74
N ASP A 20 -2.92 -16.98 -9.82
CA ASP A 20 -3.78 -15.81 -9.99
C ASP A 20 -5.22 -16.16 -10.39
N HIS A 21 -5.42 -17.23 -11.15
CA HIS A 21 -6.72 -17.57 -11.74
C HIS A 21 -7.35 -18.84 -11.16
N GLY A 22 -6.67 -19.53 -10.26
CA GLY A 22 -7.17 -20.65 -9.47
C GLY A 22 -7.31 -21.98 -10.22
N THR A 23 -7.40 -22.00 -11.57
CA THR A 23 -7.58 -23.22 -12.33
C THR A 23 -6.72 -23.28 -13.59
N PHE A 24 -6.36 -24.50 -14.02
CA PHE A 24 -5.60 -24.72 -15.26
C PHE A 24 -6.30 -24.15 -16.51
N SER A 25 -7.62 -24.25 -16.58
CA SER A 25 -8.40 -23.72 -17.71
C SER A 25 -8.45 -22.20 -17.70
N ALA A 26 -8.55 -21.57 -16.52
CA ALA A 26 -8.54 -20.12 -16.39
C ALA A 26 -7.15 -19.53 -16.69
N ALA A 27 -6.09 -20.17 -16.19
CA ALA A 27 -4.71 -19.85 -16.54
C ALA A 27 -4.43 -19.96 -18.04
N ALA A 28 -4.94 -21.01 -18.70
CA ALA A 28 -4.79 -21.19 -20.14
C ALA A 28 -5.44 -20.03 -20.93
N ARG A 29 -6.64 -19.61 -20.54
CA ARG A 29 -7.31 -18.44 -21.15
C ARG A 29 -6.50 -17.16 -20.94
N ALA A 30 -6.00 -16.93 -19.73
CA ALA A 30 -5.19 -15.76 -19.40
C ALA A 30 -3.87 -15.71 -20.19
N LEU A 31 -3.28 -16.86 -20.47
CA LEU A 31 -2.04 -16.99 -21.24
C LEU A 31 -2.26 -17.17 -22.76
N TYR A 32 -3.51 -17.06 -23.24
CA TYR A 32 -3.88 -17.28 -24.66
C TYR A 32 -3.37 -18.61 -25.22
N THR A 33 -3.49 -19.70 -24.44
CA THR A 33 -3.05 -21.04 -24.79
C THR A 33 -4.11 -22.10 -24.47
N VAL A 34 -3.80 -23.36 -24.68
CA VAL A 34 -4.66 -24.49 -24.34
C VAL A 34 -4.27 -25.11 -22.98
N GLN A 35 -5.25 -25.70 -22.28
CA GLN A 35 -5.03 -26.33 -20.97
C GLN A 35 -3.95 -27.41 -20.97
N SER A 36 -3.80 -28.17 -22.05
CA SER A 36 -2.76 -29.19 -22.20
C SER A 36 -1.34 -28.61 -22.11
N ASN A 37 -1.12 -27.43 -22.69
CA ASN A 37 0.18 -26.72 -22.58
C ASN A 37 0.47 -26.31 -21.15
N VAL A 38 -0.53 -25.72 -20.46
CA VAL A 38 -0.43 -25.36 -19.05
C VAL A 38 -0.07 -26.57 -18.20
N SER A 39 -0.78 -27.69 -18.42
CA SER A 39 -0.52 -28.97 -17.72
C SER A 39 0.89 -29.51 -17.99
N SER A 40 1.36 -29.41 -19.23
CA SER A 40 2.69 -29.87 -19.63
C SER A 40 3.80 -29.00 -19.00
N HIS A 41 3.63 -27.68 -19.00
CA HIS A 41 4.60 -26.77 -18.37
C HIS A 41 4.75 -27.02 -16.87
N ILE A 42 3.63 -27.21 -16.16
CA ILE A 42 3.66 -27.51 -14.71
C ILE A 42 4.30 -28.87 -14.46
N ALA A 43 3.92 -29.92 -15.23
CA ALA A 43 4.49 -31.26 -15.04
C ALA A 43 6.02 -31.27 -15.26
N ARG A 44 6.53 -30.49 -16.23
CA ARG A 44 7.98 -30.33 -16.42
C ARG A 44 8.64 -29.62 -15.26
N LEU A 45 8.05 -28.48 -14.81
CA LEU A 45 8.58 -27.70 -13.69
C LEU A 45 8.63 -28.54 -12.40
N GLU A 46 7.55 -29.29 -12.09
CA GLU A 46 7.49 -30.21 -10.96
C GLU A 46 8.56 -31.31 -11.05
N LYS A 47 8.75 -31.87 -12.25
CA LYS A 47 9.79 -32.88 -12.48
C LYS A 47 11.21 -32.33 -12.26
N GLU A 48 11.47 -31.11 -12.75
CA GLU A 48 12.79 -30.47 -12.61
C GLU A 48 13.10 -30.08 -11.17
N LEU A 49 12.09 -29.61 -10.43
CA LEU A 49 12.25 -29.24 -9.03
C LEU A 49 12.13 -30.42 -8.06
N GLY A 50 11.62 -31.57 -8.54
CA GLY A 50 11.44 -32.77 -7.73
C GLY A 50 10.33 -32.67 -6.68
N VAL A 51 9.41 -31.71 -6.83
CA VAL A 51 8.32 -31.43 -5.88
C VAL A 51 7.02 -31.14 -6.62
N THR A 52 5.88 -31.45 -6.00
CA THR A 52 4.56 -31.09 -6.50
C THR A 52 4.27 -29.62 -6.14
N LEU A 53 3.89 -28.81 -7.12
CA LEU A 53 3.62 -27.38 -6.95
C LEU A 53 2.12 -27.06 -6.93
N VAL A 54 1.30 -27.91 -7.59
CA VAL A 54 -0.14 -27.70 -7.69
C VAL A 54 -0.85 -28.96 -7.20
N ASP A 55 -1.68 -28.82 -6.18
CA ASP A 55 -2.59 -29.87 -5.74
C ASP A 55 -3.79 -29.96 -6.70
N ARG A 56 -3.80 -30.97 -7.54
CA ARG A 56 -4.85 -31.16 -8.55
C ARG A 56 -6.18 -31.61 -7.95
N ALA A 57 -6.16 -32.16 -6.74
CA ALA A 57 -7.37 -32.62 -6.05
C ALA A 57 -8.08 -31.47 -5.33
N LEU A 58 -7.32 -30.59 -4.68
CA LEU A 58 -7.84 -29.42 -3.96
C LEU A 58 -7.94 -28.18 -4.86
N GLY A 59 -7.32 -28.19 -6.04
CA GLY A 59 -7.38 -27.08 -7.00
C GLY A 59 -6.56 -25.86 -6.62
N GLY A 60 -5.52 -26.02 -5.79
CA GLY A 60 -4.69 -24.93 -5.29
C GLY A 60 -3.18 -25.19 -5.39
N LEU A 61 -2.38 -24.22 -4.93
CA LEU A 61 -0.94 -24.40 -4.79
C LEU A 61 -0.62 -25.23 -3.55
N THR A 62 0.43 -26.03 -3.63
CA THR A 62 1.09 -26.61 -2.45
C THR A 62 1.88 -25.50 -1.71
N GLU A 63 2.40 -25.80 -0.53
CA GLU A 63 3.30 -24.87 0.20
C GLU A 63 4.56 -24.58 -0.65
N GLU A 64 5.14 -25.60 -1.27
CA GLU A 64 6.26 -25.48 -2.20
C GLU A 64 5.87 -24.64 -3.41
N GLY A 65 4.68 -24.86 -3.97
CA GLY A 65 4.12 -24.09 -5.08
C GLY A 65 4.00 -22.61 -4.75
N ALA A 66 3.49 -22.26 -3.58
CA ALA A 66 3.40 -20.88 -3.13
C ALA A 66 4.78 -20.21 -3.02
N ARG A 67 5.77 -20.91 -2.49
CA ARG A 67 7.17 -20.43 -2.39
C ARG A 67 7.80 -20.22 -3.78
N VAL A 68 7.54 -21.12 -4.73
CA VAL A 68 8.04 -20.96 -6.10
C VAL A 68 7.33 -19.81 -6.82
N VAL A 69 6.02 -19.65 -6.66
CA VAL A 69 5.25 -18.50 -7.21
C VAL A 69 5.82 -17.17 -6.75
N GLU A 70 6.15 -17.04 -5.47
CA GLU A 70 6.75 -15.82 -4.93
C GLU A 70 8.06 -15.47 -5.65
N ARG A 71 8.93 -16.46 -5.88
CA ARG A 71 10.20 -16.28 -6.61
C ARG A 71 9.97 -16.04 -8.10
N ALA A 72 9.02 -16.77 -8.71
CA ALA A 72 8.67 -16.61 -10.12
C ALA A 72 8.17 -15.20 -10.43
N ARG A 73 7.33 -14.63 -9.58
CA ARG A 73 6.86 -13.24 -9.73
C ARG A 73 8.01 -12.25 -9.77
N ARG A 74 9.02 -12.42 -8.92
CA ARG A 74 10.21 -11.56 -8.92
C ARG A 74 10.98 -11.63 -10.24
N ILE A 75 11.21 -12.85 -10.75
CA ILE A 75 11.93 -13.06 -12.02
C ILE A 75 11.15 -12.41 -13.18
N LEU A 76 9.82 -12.60 -13.23
CA LEU A 76 8.97 -12.02 -14.26
C LEU A 76 8.93 -10.48 -14.18
N ASN A 77 8.90 -9.91 -12.99
CA ASN A 77 8.97 -8.46 -12.80
C ASN A 77 10.31 -7.88 -13.29
N GLU A 78 11.43 -8.55 -12.99
CA GLU A 78 12.75 -8.12 -13.49
C GLU A 78 12.83 -8.14 -15.02
N LEU A 79 12.19 -9.11 -15.68
CA LEU A 79 12.11 -9.15 -17.15
C LEU A 79 11.25 -8.02 -17.71
N ASP A 80 10.14 -7.71 -17.05
CA ASP A 80 9.28 -6.55 -17.38
C ASP A 80 10.09 -5.25 -17.24
N ASP A 81 10.86 -5.09 -16.16
CA ASP A 81 11.70 -3.92 -15.89
C ASP A 81 12.82 -3.76 -16.93
N ILE A 82 13.50 -4.84 -17.34
CA ILE A 82 14.49 -4.81 -18.43
C ILE A 82 13.86 -4.30 -19.74
N THR A 83 12.66 -4.80 -20.06
CA THR A 83 11.95 -4.40 -21.29
C THR A 83 11.56 -2.93 -21.24
N ALA A 84 11.06 -2.47 -20.09
CA ALA A 84 10.67 -1.09 -19.85
C ALA A 84 11.86 -0.12 -19.97
N ASP A 85 13.00 -0.47 -19.38
CA ASP A 85 14.22 0.35 -19.42
C ASP A 85 14.78 0.48 -20.84
N MET A 86 14.71 -0.57 -21.65
CA MET A 86 15.17 -0.53 -23.03
C MET A 86 14.23 0.27 -23.94
N SER A 87 12.92 0.18 -23.69
CA SER A 87 11.90 0.91 -24.46
C SER A 87 11.93 2.43 -24.18
N SER A 88 12.29 2.82 -22.97
CA SER A 88 12.33 4.24 -22.53
C SER A 88 13.45 5.07 -23.15
N ARG A 89 14.36 4.48 -23.96
CA ARG A 89 15.40 5.20 -24.69
C ARG A 89 14.87 6.14 -25.77
N ASN A 90 13.61 6.03 -26.18
CA ASN A 90 12.97 6.83 -27.24
C ASN A 90 12.12 8.00 -26.72
N ALA A 91 12.44 8.58 -25.56
CA ALA A 91 11.76 9.71 -24.93
C ALA A 91 10.31 9.45 -24.40
N GLU A 92 9.76 8.28 -24.60
CA GLU A 92 8.44 7.92 -24.10
C GLU A 92 8.54 6.77 -23.08
N VAL A 93 8.09 7.01 -21.85
CA VAL A 93 8.11 5.99 -20.80
C VAL A 93 6.99 4.98 -21.07
N THR A 94 7.37 3.72 -21.21
CA THR A 94 6.45 2.59 -21.45
C THR A 94 6.71 1.45 -20.48
N GLY A 95 5.71 0.60 -20.25
CA GLY A 95 5.87 -0.61 -19.43
C GLY A 95 4.90 -0.68 -18.27
N GLN A 96 5.14 -1.61 -17.34
CA GLN A 96 4.28 -1.85 -16.21
C GLN A 96 5.02 -1.63 -14.90
N THR A 97 4.32 -1.12 -13.90
CA THR A 97 4.81 -1.06 -12.51
C THR A 97 3.73 -1.46 -11.53
N ARG A 98 4.12 -2.08 -10.42
CA ARG A 98 3.24 -2.51 -9.33
C ARG A 98 3.58 -1.70 -8.09
N ILE A 99 2.62 -0.96 -7.58
CA ILE A 99 2.79 -0.15 -6.37
C ILE A 99 1.83 -0.57 -5.27
N GLY A 100 2.35 -0.57 -4.05
CA GLY A 100 1.54 -0.69 -2.85
C GLY A 100 1.07 0.67 -2.35
N VAL A 101 -0.05 0.73 -1.64
CA VAL A 101 -0.52 1.95 -0.99
C VAL A 101 -1.30 1.64 0.28
N ILE A 102 -1.05 2.41 1.35
CA ILE A 102 -1.84 2.32 2.59
C ILE A 102 -3.25 2.87 2.36
N GLY A 103 -4.25 2.17 2.88
CA GLY A 103 -5.65 2.40 2.52
C GLY A 103 -6.19 3.80 2.80
N THR A 104 -5.73 4.47 3.86
CA THR A 104 -6.14 5.86 4.16
C THR A 104 -5.66 6.82 3.08
N THR A 105 -4.39 6.72 2.71
CA THR A 105 -3.78 7.55 1.66
C THR A 105 -4.32 7.21 0.28
N ALA A 106 -4.62 5.93 0.01
CA ALA A 106 -5.14 5.48 -1.28
C ALA A 106 -6.40 6.26 -1.70
N ARG A 107 -7.33 6.45 -0.77
CA ARG A 107 -8.61 7.13 -1.02
C ARG A 107 -8.41 8.56 -1.51
N TRP A 108 -7.47 9.29 -0.94
CA TRP A 108 -7.18 10.67 -1.29
C TRP A 108 -6.28 10.80 -2.52
N LEU A 109 -5.22 9.98 -2.59
CA LEU A 109 -4.11 10.17 -3.54
C LEU A 109 -4.35 9.47 -4.88
N ILE A 110 -4.86 8.22 -4.88
CA ILE A 110 -4.88 7.39 -6.09
C ILE A 110 -5.75 7.97 -7.21
N PRO A 111 -6.95 8.54 -6.97
CA PRO A 111 -7.73 9.13 -8.07
C PRO A 111 -7.00 10.26 -8.81
N ARG A 112 -6.34 11.15 -8.06
CA ARG A 112 -5.54 12.26 -8.61
C ARG A 112 -4.29 11.76 -9.34
N PHE A 113 -3.60 10.81 -8.73
CA PHE A 113 -2.43 10.16 -9.31
C PHE A 113 -2.74 9.49 -10.65
N LEU A 114 -3.81 8.71 -10.74
CA LEU A 114 -4.21 8.03 -11.98
C LEU A 114 -4.59 9.03 -13.08
N GLY A 115 -5.25 10.13 -12.73
CA GLY A 115 -5.55 11.21 -13.67
C GLY A 115 -4.28 11.77 -14.28
N GLU A 116 -3.34 12.26 -13.47
CA GLU A 116 -2.09 12.85 -13.94
C GLU A 116 -1.19 11.83 -14.67
N LEU A 117 -1.15 10.57 -14.20
CA LEU A 117 -0.40 9.51 -14.86
C LEU A 117 -0.92 9.24 -16.27
N SER A 118 -2.24 9.18 -16.46
CA SER A 118 -2.84 8.93 -17.78
C SER A 118 -2.58 10.06 -18.79
N GLU A 119 -2.43 11.29 -18.32
CA GLU A 119 -2.12 12.45 -19.15
C GLU A 119 -0.64 12.51 -19.54
N ARG A 120 0.26 12.29 -18.57
CA ARG A 120 1.71 12.46 -18.77
C ARG A 120 2.41 11.20 -19.28
N HIS A 121 1.91 10.03 -18.92
CA HIS A 121 2.50 8.73 -19.27
C HIS A 121 1.43 7.72 -19.69
N PRO A 122 0.71 7.93 -20.82
CA PRO A 122 -0.42 7.09 -21.24
C PRO A 122 -0.04 5.63 -21.51
N ASN A 123 1.25 5.36 -21.78
CA ASN A 123 1.77 4.02 -22.05
C ASN A 123 2.35 3.31 -20.81
N VAL A 124 2.21 3.92 -19.63
CA VAL A 124 2.57 3.28 -18.36
C VAL A 124 1.34 2.60 -17.76
N ARG A 125 1.40 1.28 -17.63
CA ARG A 125 0.39 0.50 -16.91
C ARG A 125 0.77 0.41 -15.44
N VAL A 126 -0.08 0.89 -14.55
CA VAL A 126 0.11 0.74 -13.11
C VAL A 126 -0.85 -0.29 -12.54
N ILE A 127 -0.35 -1.14 -11.64
CA ILE A 127 -1.14 -2.03 -10.80
C ILE A 127 -1.03 -1.51 -9.38
N VAL A 128 -2.15 -1.18 -8.76
CA VAL A 128 -2.21 -0.65 -7.40
C VAL A 128 -2.72 -1.73 -6.46
N GLN A 129 -1.96 -2.03 -5.41
CA GLN A 129 -2.33 -2.96 -4.35
C GLN A 129 -2.51 -2.20 -3.03
N GLU A 130 -3.67 -2.31 -2.43
CA GLU A 130 -3.90 -1.77 -1.10
C GLU A 130 -3.41 -2.74 -0.01
N GLY A 131 -2.82 -2.19 1.06
CA GLY A 131 -2.36 -2.99 2.20
C GLY A 131 -1.92 -2.14 3.38
N ALA A 132 -1.56 -2.78 4.48
CA ALA A 132 -0.89 -2.14 5.60
C ALA A 132 0.63 -2.05 5.34
N THR A 133 1.32 -1.08 5.95
CA THR A 133 2.78 -0.97 5.87
C THR A 133 3.48 -2.30 6.17
N SER A 134 2.99 -3.04 7.17
CA SER A 134 3.55 -4.35 7.57
C SER A 134 3.45 -5.44 6.50
N SER A 135 2.52 -5.34 5.56
CA SER A 135 2.40 -6.26 4.42
C SER A 135 3.05 -5.71 3.16
N LEU A 136 3.01 -4.38 2.95
CA LEU A 136 3.55 -3.76 1.75
C LEU A 136 5.09 -3.76 1.73
N VAL A 137 5.74 -3.47 2.87
CA VAL A 137 7.21 -3.45 2.96
C VAL A 137 7.85 -4.80 2.60
N PRO A 138 7.41 -5.96 3.13
CA PRO A 138 7.89 -7.26 2.68
C PRO A 138 7.67 -7.51 1.18
N ASN A 139 6.56 -7.05 0.60
CA ASN A 139 6.30 -7.21 -0.83
C ASN A 139 7.25 -6.35 -1.70
N VAL A 140 7.68 -5.18 -1.22
CA VAL A 140 8.75 -4.41 -1.88
C VAL A 140 10.09 -5.13 -1.75
N LEU A 141 10.45 -5.62 -0.56
CA LEU A 141 11.70 -6.34 -0.32
C LEU A 141 11.79 -7.61 -1.18
N THR A 142 10.70 -8.33 -1.32
CA THR A 142 10.65 -9.53 -2.17
C THR A 142 10.52 -9.22 -3.66
N GLY A 143 10.31 -7.95 -4.08
CA GLY A 143 10.15 -7.55 -5.48
C GLY A 143 8.79 -7.93 -6.07
N GLN A 144 7.79 -8.25 -5.26
CA GLN A 144 6.40 -8.38 -5.70
C GLN A 144 5.78 -7.02 -6.05
N LEU A 145 6.25 -5.96 -5.36
CA LEU A 145 5.97 -4.57 -5.66
C LEU A 145 7.25 -3.85 -6.05
N ASN A 146 7.17 -2.97 -7.05
CA ASN A 146 8.27 -2.09 -7.45
C ASN A 146 8.49 -0.95 -6.45
N GLY A 147 7.45 -0.57 -5.71
CA GLY A 147 7.49 0.39 -4.61
C GLY A 147 6.19 0.42 -3.84
N ALA A 148 6.16 1.11 -2.72
CA ALA A 148 4.96 1.26 -1.91
C ALA A 148 4.89 2.61 -1.20
N ILE A 149 3.68 3.17 -1.12
CA ILE A 149 3.36 4.32 -0.28
C ILE A 149 3.01 3.80 1.11
N VAL A 150 3.84 4.12 2.07
CA VAL A 150 3.80 3.61 3.45
C VAL A 150 3.89 4.73 4.47
N HIS A 151 3.47 4.49 5.70
CA HIS A 151 3.75 5.42 6.79
C HIS A 151 5.03 5.02 7.53
N LEU A 152 5.76 6.02 8.00
CA LEU A 152 6.97 5.82 8.79
C LEU A 152 6.64 5.59 10.27
N PRO A 153 7.55 4.97 11.04
CA PRO A 153 8.89 4.55 10.64
C PRO A 153 8.91 3.22 9.87
N VAL A 154 9.86 3.11 8.93
CA VAL A 154 10.26 1.88 8.25
C VAL A 154 11.78 1.80 8.35
N ASP A 155 12.27 0.80 9.06
CA ASP A 155 13.72 0.60 9.30
C ASP A 155 14.20 -0.62 8.52
N GLU A 156 14.39 -0.43 7.21
CA GLU A 156 14.85 -1.46 6.28
C GLU A 156 16.01 -0.94 5.43
N PRO A 157 17.27 -1.35 5.71
CA PRO A 157 18.46 -0.83 5.04
C PRO A 157 18.47 -1.07 3.52
N GLU A 158 17.74 -2.08 3.05
CA GLU A 158 17.61 -2.42 1.63
C GLU A 158 16.71 -1.46 0.87
N LEU A 159 15.94 -0.62 1.56
CA LEU A 159 15.04 0.33 0.96
C LEU A 159 15.64 1.73 0.84
N ILE A 160 15.19 2.46 -0.15
CA ILE A 160 15.24 3.91 -0.23
C ILE A 160 13.86 4.41 0.17
N ILE A 161 13.83 5.26 1.18
CA ILE A 161 12.61 5.86 1.72
C ILE A 161 12.59 7.33 1.29
N GLU A 162 11.59 7.71 0.52
CA GLU A 162 11.43 9.06 -0.03
C GLU A 162 10.15 9.68 0.56
N PRO A 163 10.24 10.60 1.52
CA PRO A 163 9.08 11.28 2.10
C PRO A 163 8.27 12.00 1.02
N LEU A 164 6.95 11.85 1.05
CA LEU A 164 6.03 12.51 0.14
C LEU A 164 5.29 13.67 0.83
N PHE A 165 4.81 13.46 2.04
CA PHE A 165 4.12 14.45 2.87
C PHE A 165 4.04 13.99 4.32
N ALA A 166 3.72 14.94 5.21
CA ALA A 166 3.26 14.61 6.56
C ALA A 166 1.77 14.88 6.68
N GLU A 167 1.10 14.20 7.60
CA GLU A 167 -0.32 14.41 7.88
C GLU A 167 -0.60 14.46 9.37
N ASP A 168 -1.57 15.28 9.75
CA ASP A 168 -2.08 15.36 11.11
C ASP A 168 -2.98 14.15 11.43
N LEU A 169 -3.12 13.85 12.69
CA LEU A 169 -4.19 13.00 13.20
C LEU A 169 -5.34 13.92 13.62
N LEU A 170 -6.50 13.73 13.02
CA LEU A 170 -7.70 14.54 13.28
C LEU A 170 -8.70 13.74 14.11
N LEU A 171 -9.38 14.41 15.03
CA LEU A 171 -10.59 13.86 15.62
C LEU A 171 -11.73 14.04 14.61
N LEU A 172 -12.36 12.95 14.24
CA LEU A 172 -13.56 12.92 13.45
C LEU A 172 -14.74 12.70 14.39
N ALA A 173 -15.59 13.70 14.54
CA ALA A 173 -16.74 13.67 15.43
C ALA A 173 -18.05 13.73 14.62
N PRO A 174 -19.05 12.85 14.89
CA PRO A 174 -20.36 12.94 14.24
C PRO A 174 -21.13 14.17 14.73
N ASP A 175 -22.14 14.59 13.95
CA ASP A 175 -23.10 15.62 14.39
C ASP A 175 -23.69 15.28 15.75
N GLY A 176 -23.83 16.31 16.60
CA GLY A 176 -24.35 16.15 17.96
C GLY A 176 -23.34 15.60 18.98
N HIS A 177 -22.11 15.30 18.58
CA HIS A 177 -21.04 14.98 19.53
C HIS A 177 -20.68 16.26 20.33
N PRO A 178 -20.40 16.18 21.66
CA PRO A 178 -20.12 17.35 22.50
C PRO A 178 -18.96 18.24 22.00
N LEU A 179 -18.04 17.72 21.20
CA LEU A 179 -16.91 18.42 20.64
C LEU A 179 -17.13 18.88 19.18
N ALA A 180 -18.28 18.59 18.56
CA ALA A 180 -18.51 18.82 17.13
C ALA A 180 -18.47 20.30 16.72
N ASP A 181 -18.83 21.22 17.61
CA ASP A 181 -18.89 22.66 17.33
C ASP A 181 -17.50 23.35 17.40
N ARG A 182 -16.42 22.60 17.54
CA ARG A 182 -15.05 23.10 17.71
C ARG A 182 -14.16 22.66 16.57
N ASP A 183 -13.40 23.59 16.00
CA ASP A 183 -12.42 23.31 14.94
C ASP A 183 -11.09 22.78 15.50
N VAL A 184 -10.75 23.17 16.72
CA VAL A 184 -9.49 22.81 17.40
C VAL A 184 -9.80 22.51 18.86
N ILE A 185 -9.26 21.42 19.38
CA ILE A 185 -9.32 21.05 20.79
C ILE A 185 -7.94 20.66 21.31
N PRO A 186 -7.63 20.92 22.58
CA PRO A 186 -6.46 20.32 23.23
C PRO A 186 -6.69 18.83 23.44
N LEU A 187 -5.61 18.05 23.47
CA LEU A 187 -5.68 16.61 23.71
C LEU A 187 -6.32 16.27 25.05
N ALA A 188 -6.18 17.14 26.04
CA ALA A 188 -6.81 17.00 27.38
C ALA A 188 -8.35 16.92 27.33
N ASP A 189 -8.98 17.53 26.33
CA ASP A 189 -10.45 17.46 26.17
C ASP A 189 -10.94 16.08 25.77
N LEU A 190 -10.05 15.15 25.46
CA LEU A 190 -10.37 13.75 25.14
C LEU A 190 -10.30 12.82 26.36
N ASP A 191 -10.01 13.35 27.56
CA ASP A 191 -9.96 12.52 28.77
C ASP A 191 -11.34 11.90 29.05
N ASP A 192 -11.36 10.56 29.16
CA ASP A 192 -12.56 9.73 29.36
C ASP A 192 -13.68 9.91 28.30
N VAL A 193 -13.39 10.56 27.16
CA VAL A 193 -14.34 10.68 26.04
C VAL A 193 -14.46 9.32 25.34
N PRO A 194 -15.70 8.81 25.09
CA PRO A 194 -15.88 7.58 24.35
C PRO A 194 -15.42 7.70 22.90
N LEU A 195 -14.45 6.90 22.49
CA LEU A 195 -13.87 6.93 21.16
C LEU A 195 -13.95 5.55 20.48
N LEU A 196 -14.12 5.54 19.18
CA LEU A 196 -13.81 4.38 18.36
C LEU A 196 -12.27 4.32 18.24
N LEU A 197 -11.65 3.26 18.72
CA LEU A 197 -10.19 3.13 18.76
C LEU A 197 -9.72 1.90 17.98
N PRO A 198 -8.50 1.90 17.44
CA PRO A 198 -7.88 0.65 16.99
C PRO A 198 -7.65 -0.30 18.17
N PRO A 199 -7.58 -1.62 17.94
CA PRO A 199 -7.32 -2.58 19.01
C PRO A 199 -5.93 -2.39 19.63
N PRO A 200 -5.71 -2.82 20.87
CA PRO A 200 -4.41 -2.81 21.51
C PRO A 200 -3.34 -3.48 20.63
N GLY A 201 -2.15 -2.88 20.55
CA GLY A 201 -1.06 -3.38 19.71
C GLY A 201 -1.09 -2.91 18.25
N ALA A 202 -2.16 -2.30 17.76
CA ALA A 202 -2.17 -1.64 16.46
C ALA A 202 -1.21 -0.42 16.44
N ALA A 203 -0.60 -0.14 15.30
CA ALA A 203 0.39 0.94 15.18
C ALA A 203 -0.20 2.31 15.57
N LEU A 204 -1.39 2.64 15.07
CA LEU A 204 -2.07 3.89 15.42
C LEU A 204 -2.44 3.92 16.90
N ARG A 205 -2.92 2.80 17.48
CA ARG A 205 -3.24 2.73 18.92
C ARG A 205 -2.03 3.08 19.78
N ARG A 206 -0.85 2.52 19.50
CA ARG A 206 0.38 2.85 20.23
C ARG A 206 0.77 4.32 20.14
N VAL A 207 0.51 4.96 19.01
CA VAL A 207 0.76 6.41 18.84
C VAL A 207 -0.17 7.21 19.74
N LEU A 208 -1.47 6.89 19.74
CA LEU A 208 -2.49 7.56 20.54
C LEU A 208 -2.24 7.36 22.04
N GLU A 209 -1.92 6.16 22.49
CA GLU A 209 -1.63 5.84 23.88
C GLU A 209 -0.40 6.58 24.40
N ARG A 210 0.65 6.71 23.58
CA ARG A 210 1.83 7.51 23.94
C ARG A 210 1.51 8.99 24.08
N ALA A 211 0.72 9.55 23.16
CA ALA A 211 0.28 10.92 23.25
C ALA A 211 -0.59 11.15 24.50
N ALA A 212 -1.55 10.28 24.76
CA ALA A 212 -2.41 10.32 25.95
C ALA A 212 -1.60 10.25 27.24
N ALA A 213 -0.64 9.32 27.33
CA ALA A 213 0.25 9.18 28.48
C ALA A 213 1.11 10.45 28.71
N SER A 214 1.54 11.13 27.64
CA SER A 214 2.29 12.38 27.74
C SER A 214 1.45 13.56 28.22
N ALA A 215 0.13 13.48 28.06
CA ALA A 215 -0.84 14.48 28.49
C ALA A 215 -1.56 14.11 29.81
N ASP A 216 -1.19 12.98 30.42
CA ASP A 216 -1.81 12.42 31.64
C ASP A 216 -3.33 12.23 31.51
N ILE A 217 -3.79 11.71 30.35
CA ILE A 217 -5.19 11.40 30.07
C ILE A 217 -5.40 9.93 29.76
N THR A 218 -6.65 9.48 29.90
CA THR A 218 -7.07 8.12 29.59
C THR A 218 -7.98 8.09 28.37
N LEU A 219 -7.59 7.35 27.32
CA LEU A 219 -8.43 7.12 26.17
C LEU A 219 -9.41 5.98 26.47
N ARG A 220 -10.70 6.28 26.43
CA ARG A 220 -11.76 5.30 26.66
C ARG A 220 -12.29 4.73 25.34
N ALA A 221 -12.15 3.44 25.13
CA ALA A 221 -12.73 2.78 23.96
C ALA A 221 -14.25 2.62 24.14
N GLN A 222 -15.04 3.20 23.22
CA GLN A 222 -16.44 2.87 23.02
C GLN A 222 -16.54 1.54 22.27
N ALA A 223 -15.69 1.35 21.26
CA ALA A 223 -15.51 0.12 20.53
C ALA A 223 -14.07 0.03 19.99
N GLU A 224 -13.57 -1.20 19.81
CA GLU A 224 -12.28 -1.44 19.20
C GLU A 224 -12.46 -1.98 17.79
N VAL A 225 -11.83 -1.33 16.80
CA VAL A 225 -12.06 -1.59 15.37
C VAL A 225 -10.72 -1.75 14.67
N ASP A 226 -10.47 -2.94 14.11
CA ASP A 226 -9.32 -3.15 13.25
C ASP A 226 -9.56 -2.56 11.87
N GLY A 227 -8.56 -1.81 11.38
CA GLY A 227 -8.63 -1.11 10.11
C GLY A 227 -9.09 0.35 10.20
N VAL A 228 -8.15 1.28 9.98
CA VAL A 228 -8.38 2.74 10.11
C VAL A 228 -9.47 3.24 9.14
N ARG A 229 -9.63 2.63 7.96
CA ARG A 229 -10.71 3.00 7.03
C ARG A 229 -12.09 2.62 7.56
N LEU A 230 -12.22 1.46 8.18
CA LEU A 230 -13.49 1.05 8.82
C LEU A 230 -13.79 1.97 10.00
N LEU A 231 -12.79 2.28 10.80
CA LEU A 231 -12.89 3.23 11.91
C LEU A 231 -13.43 4.60 11.44
N ALA A 232 -12.85 5.17 10.37
CA ALA A 232 -13.34 6.40 9.76
C ALA A 232 -14.77 6.26 9.23
N SER A 233 -15.10 5.14 8.58
CA SER A 233 -16.45 4.89 8.04
C SER A 233 -17.51 4.82 9.14
N LEU A 234 -17.19 4.23 10.30
CA LEU A 234 -18.09 4.19 11.44
C LEU A 234 -18.32 5.58 12.04
N ALA A 235 -17.27 6.41 12.12
CA ALA A 235 -17.42 7.79 12.55
C ALA A 235 -18.27 8.62 11.56
N PHE A 236 -18.09 8.44 10.24
CA PHE A 236 -18.97 9.06 9.22
C PHE A 236 -20.43 8.64 9.35
N ALA A 237 -20.66 7.39 9.75
CA ALA A 237 -22.01 6.85 9.95
C ALA A 237 -22.64 7.21 11.31
N GLY A 238 -21.95 8.03 12.13
CA GLY A 238 -22.49 8.51 13.40
C GLY A 238 -22.35 7.56 14.60
N PHE A 239 -21.57 6.48 14.48
CA PHE A 239 -21.43 5.49 15.55
C PHE A 239 -20.54 5.96 16.73
N GLY A 240 -19.77 7.01 16.55
CA GLY A 240 -18.90 7.58 17.58
C GLY A 240 -17.76 8.40 16.98
N ALA A 241 -17.04 9.11 17.84
CA ALA A 241 -15.86 9.88 17.43
C ALA A 241 -14.63 8.98 17.28
N ALA A 242 -13.74 9.31 16.35
CA ALA A 242 -12.52 8.55 16.09
C ALA A 242 -11.34 9.47 15.76
N ILE A 243 -10.13 9.12 16.19
CA ILE A 243 -8.91 9.78 15.74
C ILE A 243 -8.37 9.04 14.51
N VAL A 244 -8.28 9.76 13.39
CA VAL A 244 -7.88 9.20 12.10
C VAL A 244 -6.87 10.10 11.41
N PRO A 245 -6.02 9.55 10.51
CA PRO A 245 -5.16 10.38 9.66
C PRO A 245 -5.95 11.28 8.72
N ALA A 246 -5.46 12.47 8.46
CA ALA A 246 -6.13 13.48 7.63
C ALA A 246 -6.54 12.96 6.24
N THR A 247 -5.72 12.11 5.60
CA THR A 247 -6.04 11.50 4.29
C THR A 247 -7.15 10.46 4.34
N ALA A 248 -7.55 9.97 5.52
CA ALA A 248 -8.74 9.12 5.65
C ALA A 248 -10.04 9.90 5.43
N VAL A 249 -9.97 11.24 5.50
CA VAL A 249 -11.11 12.17 5.37
C VAL A 249 -10.82 13.18 4.25
N PRO A 250 -10.87 12.77 2.98
CA PRO A 250 -10.59 13.68 1.86
C PRO A 250 -11.45 14.94 1.91
N ASP A 251 -10.93 16.04 1.36
CA ASP A 251 -11.59 17.35 1.30
C ASP A 251 -12.96 17.33 0.62
N TRP A 252 -13.11 16.50 -0.43
CA TRP A 252 -14.34 16.31 -1.18
C TRP A 252 -15.41 15.49 -0.45
N LEU A 253 -15.07 14.87 0.70
CA LEU A 253 -16.02 14.06 1.45
C LEU A 253 -16.88 14.97 2.35
N GLU A 254 -18.13 15.05 2.02
CA GLU A 254 -19.17 15.75 2.80
C GLU A 254 -20.00 14.73 3.60
N GLY A 255 -20.59 15.17 4.71
CA GLY A 255 -21.43 14.32 5.57
C GLY A 255 -21.70 14.96 6.92
N SER A 256 -22.45 14.24 7.74
CA SER A 256 -22.84 14.65 9.10
C SER A 256 -21.71 14.38 10.12
N PHE A 257 -20.55 15.00 9.89
CA PHE A 257 -19.38 14.88 10.76
C PHE A 257 -18.48 16.12 10.68
N HIS A 258 -17.67 16.32 11.71
CA HIS A 258 -16.75 17.43 11.87
C HIS A 258 -15.30 16.93 11.92
N ARG A 259 -14.39 17.69 11.31
CA ARG A 259 -12.94 17.46 11.33
C ARG A 259 -12.32 18.41 12.36
N ILE A 260 -11.81 17.88 13.45
CA ILE A 260 -11.31 18.66 14.56
C ILE A 260 -9.81 18.44 14.69
N THR A 261 -9.04 19.50 14.71
CA THR A 261 -7.59 19.45 14.88
C THR A 261 -7.25 19.25 16.37
N VAL A 262 -6.30 18.36 16.65
CA VAL A 262 -5.74 18.11 17.99
C VAL A 262 -4.22 18.33 17.90
N PRO A 263 -3.73 19.56 18.20
CA PRO A 263 -2.34 19.95 17.88
C PRO A 263 -1.25 19.12 18.56
N GLU A 264 -1.53 18.54 19.73
CA GLU A 264 -0.58 17.74 20.50
C GLU A 264 -0.41 16.32 19.95
N LEU A 265 -1.28 15.87 19.03
CA LEU A 265 -1.08 14.59 18.37
C LEU A 265 0.09 14.66 17.40
N PRO A 266 0.94 13.64 17.36
CA PRO A 266 2.09 13.63 16.47
C PRO A 266 1.66 13.49 15.01
N ARG A 267 2.38 14.15 14.11
CA ARG A 267 2.21 13.99 12.68
C ARG A 267 2.71 12.63 12.22
N ARG A 268 2.05 12.10 11.22
CA ARG A 268 2.45 10.87 10.54
C ARG A 268 3.12 11.22 9.21
N VAL A 269 4.33 10.72 8.97
CA VAL A 269 5.01 10.90 7.68
C VAL A 269 4.63 9.76 6.76
N VAL A 270 4.20 10.10 5.54
CA VAL A 270 3.93 9.18 4.45
C VAL A 270 5.05 9.28 3.43
N ALA A 271 5.59 8.14 3.01
CA ALA A 271 6.75 8.06 2.14
C ALA A 271 6.56 7.00 1.05
N PHE A 272 7.28 7.15 -0.05
CA PHE A 272 7.44 6.11 -1.05
C PHE A 272 8.69 5.28 -0.71
N ALA A 273 8.48 3.99 -0.50
CA ALA A 273 9.52 3.01 -0.23
C ALA A 273 9.79 2.18 -1.49
N ARG A 274 11.05 2.07 -1.90
CA ARG A 274 11.47 1.23 -3.03
C ARG A 274 12.82 0.57 -2.74
N LYS A 275 13.13 -0.50 -3.44
CA LYS A 275 14.43 -1.15 -3.28
C LYS A 275 15.58 -0.21 -3.68
N ARG A 276 16.67 -0.32 -2.94
CA ARG A 276 17.92 0.36 -3.27
C ARG A 276 18.61 -0.29 -4.47
N ARG A 277 18.50 -1.60 -4.58
CA ARG A 277 19.06 -2.40 -5.68
C ARG A 277 18.11 -3.54 -6.04
N PRO A 278 17.89 -3.83 -7.35
CA PRO A 278 18.35 -3.03 -8.49
C PRO A 278 17.79 -1.60 -8.49
N ALA A 279 18.27 -0.74 -9.38
CA ALA A 279 17.67 0.58 -9.58
C ALA A 279 16.21 0.44 -10.02
N ALA A 280 15.36 1.38 -9.63
CA ALA A 280 13.96 1.36 -10.07
C ALA A 280 13.86 1.58 -11.58
N SER A 281 12.97 0.84 -12.24
CA SER A 281 12.69 0.97 -13.66
C SER A 281 12.10 2.34 -14.04
N ALA A 282 12.18 2.70 -15.31
CA ALA A 282 11.66 3.96 -15.81
C ALA A 282 10.18 4.20 -15.49
N PRO A 283 9.25 3.21 -15.64
CA PRO A 283 7.86 3.36 -15.19
C PRO A 283 7.72 3.62 -13.70
N THR A 284 8.52 2.98 -12.86
CA THR A 284 8.49 3.18 -11.40
C THR A 284 8.97 4.59 -11.03
N MET A 285 9.98 5.11 -11.72
CA MET A 285 10.46 6.49 -11.51
C MET A 285 9.45 7.52 -11.99
N ALA A 286 8.77 7.29 -13.13
CA ALA A 286 7.69 8.14 -13.60
C ALA A 286 6.53 8.18 -12.59
N VAL A 287 6.14 7.04 -12.03
CA VAL A 287 5.14 6.97 -10.95
C VAL A 287 5.56 7.80 -9.75
N LEU A 288 6.81 7.69 -9.29
CA LEU A 288 7.30 8.50 -8.16
C LEU A 288 7.26 9.99 -8.46
N GLU A 289 7.62 10.40 -9.68
CA GLU A 289 7.56 11.82 -10.11
C GLU A 289 6.11 12.34 -10.04
N ILE A 290 5.14 11.57 -10.57
CA ILE A 290 3.73 11.93 -10.50
C ILE A 290 3.24 12.00 -9.05
N LEU A 291 3.61 11.04 -8.21
CA LEU A 291 3.24 11.06 -6.78
C LEU A 291 3.74 12.32 -6.08
N ARG A 292 4.99 12.75 -6.35
CA ARG A 292 5.55 14.00 -5.83
C ARG A 292 4.79 15.23 -6.34
N SER A 293 4.48 15.27 -7.64
CA SER A 293 3.69 16.34 -8.25
C SER A 293 2.31 16.45 -7.58
N VAL A 294 1.56 15.36 -7.53
CA VAL A 294 0.21 15.31 -6.96
C VAL A 294 0.21 15.71 -5.49
N THR A 295 1.15 15.19 -4.70
CA THR A 295 1.22 15.52 -3.26
C THR A 295 1.61 16.96 -3.01
N SER A 296 2.51 17.54 -3.82
CA SER A 296 2.87 18.95 -3.73
C SER A 296 1.72 19.88 -4.12
N VAL A 297 1.03 19.59 -5.23
CA VAL A 297 -0.05 20.44 -5.76
C VAL A 297 -1.31 20.36 -4.90
N HIS A 298 -1.73 19.15 -4.55
CA HIS A 298 -3.02 18.92 -3.86
C HIS A 298 -2.90 18.78 -2.34
N GLY A 299 -1.68 18.55 -1.81
CA GLY A 299 -1.48 18.42 -0.37
C GLY A 299 -1.82 19.69 0.40
N ALA A 300 -1.47 20.87 -0.14
CA ALA A 300 -1.73 22.15 0.51
C ALA A 300 -3.23 22.48 0.66
N SER A 301 -4.10 21.94 -0.20
CA SER A 301 -5.55 22.14 -0.12
C SER A 301 -6.26 21.15 0.79
N GLN A 302 -5.61 20.03 1.14
CA GLN A 302 -6.17 19.02 2.04
C GLN A 302 -5.91 19.39 3.49
N LEU A 303 -6.96 19.56 4.28
CA LEU A 303 -6.83 19.85 5.72
C LEU A 303 -5.94 18.79 6.40
N GLY A 304 -4.95 19.28 7.15
CA GLY A 304 -4.03 18.42 7.91
C GLY A 304 -3.01 17.65 7.06
N VAL A 305 -2.83 17.99 5.78
CA VAL A 305 -1.75 17.45 4.94
C VAL A 305 -0.68 18.52 4.71
N HIS A 306 0.57 18.15 4.91
CA HIS A 306 1.75 19.03 4.85
C HIS A 306 2.74 18.50 3.80
N PRO A 307 2.74 19.05 2.57
CA PRO A 307 3.61 18.57 1.48
C PRO A 307 5.10 18.70 1.76
N ASP A 308 5.51 19.70 2.57
CA ASP A 308 6.92 19.99 2.87
C ASP A 308 7.55 19.03 3.89
N ALA A 309 7.11 17.80 3.89
CA ALA A 309 7.57 16.76 4.84
C ALA A 309 9.10 16.52 4.82
N ALA A 310 9.80 16.94 3.78
CA ALA A 310 11.27 16.85 3.69
C ALA A 310 12.00 17.62 4.82
N ALA A 311 11.30 18.54 5.52
CA ALA A 311 11.84 19.31 6.63
C ALA A 311 11.60 18.68 8.01
N ILE A 312 10.91 17.55 8.13
CA ILE A 312 10.63 16.90 9.41
C ILE A 312 11.80 15.98 9.74
N PRO A 313 12.63 16.26 10.77
CA PRO A 313 13.66 15.33 11.18
C PRO A 313 12.99 14.01 11.60
N LEU A 314 13.38 12.92 10.95
CA LEU A 314 13.02 11.57 11.39
C LEU A 314 13.62 11.42 12.81
N SER A 315 12.79 11.57 13.85
CA SER A 315 13.21 11.28 15.21
C SER A 315 13.67 9.83 15.27
N ARG A 316 14.96 9.63 15.57
CA ARG A 316 15.62 8.34 15.75
C ARG A 316 15.01 7.58 16.95
#